data_7057413532c3f110c92a0fa0d8bb35cf
#
_entry.id   7057413532c3f110c92a0fa0d8bb35cf
#
_cell.length_a   1.000
_cell.length_b   1.000
_cell.length_c   1.000
_cell.angle_alpha   90.00
_cell.angle_beta   90.00
_cell.angle_gamma   90.00
#
_symmetry.space_group_name_H-M   'P 1'
#
loop_
_entity.id
_entity.type
_entity.pdbx_description
1 polymer ?
#
loop_
_entity_poly.entity_id
_entity_poly.type
_entity_poly.pdbx_seq_one_letter_code
_entity_poly.pdbx_strand_id
1 'polypeptide(L)'
;MEIGAATLWFEAGPETLARTNLGELVPGAPVNLERPLAAGGRLGGHFVQGHVDGPASVLDVRRDGQWVTMWFEVSGDLAPQLVSKGSVAVDGVSLTVVEVSETRFSVALIPHTLEVTTLGVRETGARVNIETDILAEYVQKLVVGGAVVGVAGGGPE
;
A
#
# COMPACT_ATOMS: atom_id res chain seq x y z
N MET A 1 7.85 -3.06 -22.41
CA MET A 1 8.97 -2.62 -21.56
C MET A 1 10.25 -2.79 -22.34
N GLU A 2 11.02 -1.74 -22.52
CA GLU A 2 12.34 -1.79 -23.15
C GLU A 2 13.41 -1.54 -22.08
N ILE A 3 14.50 -2.31 -22.12
CA ILE A 3 15.61 -2.19 -21.19
C ILE A 3 16.83 -1.73 -21.98
N GLY A 4 17.22 -0.48 -21.80
CA GLY A 4 18.53 0.03 -22.21
C GLY A 4 19.58 -0.23 -21.12
N ALA A 5 20.86 0.10 -21.35
CA ALA A 5 21.97 -0.16 -20.42
C ALA A 5 21.75 0.45 -19.01
N ALA A 6 20.89 1.47 -18.85
CA ALA A 6 20.55 2.14 -17.59
C ALA A 6 19.14 2.73 -17.60
N THR A 7 18.25 2.26 -18.48
CA THR A 7 16.93 2.86 -18.67
C THR A 7 15.87 1.79 -18.82
N LEU A 8 14.77 1.95 -18.09
CA LEU A 8 13.55 1.15 -18.23
C LEU A 8 12.44 2.05 -18.82
N TRP A 9 11.74 1.53 -19.82
CA TRP A 9 10.60 2.22 -20.42
C TRP A 9 9.32 1.49 -20.07
N PHE A 10 8.33 2.23 -19.58
CA PHE A 10 7.02 1.73 -19.21
C PHE A 10 5.94 2.53 -19.93
N GLU A 11 4.85 1.85 -20.26
CA GLU A 11 3.62 2.50 -20.72
C GLU A 11 2.60 2.42 -19.60
N ALA A 12 1.93 3.54 -19.30
CA ALA A 12 0.84 3.62 -18.34
C ALA A 12 -0.45 3.99 -19.05
N GLY A 13 -1.48 3.17 -18.88
CA GLY A 13 -2.81 3.44 -19.43
C GLY A 13 -3.56 4.53 -18.67
N PRO A 14 -4.68 5.04 -19.23
CA PRO A 14 -5.48 6.10 -18.58
C PRO A 14 -5.95 5.72 -17.17
N GLU A 15 -6.37 4.49 -16.94
CA GLU A 15 -6.80 4.01 -15.61
C GLU A 15 -5.64 4.07 -14.60
N THR A 16 -4.45 3.61 -15.00
CA THR A 16 -3.25 3.68 -14.16
C THR A 16 -2.93 5.13 -13.78
N LEU A 17 -3.00 6.05 -14.73
CA LEU A 17 -2.75 7.47 -14.47
C LEU A 17 -3.84 8.10 -13.58
N ALA A 18 -5.08 7.63 -13.67
CA ALA A 18 -6.18 8.11 -12.84
C ALA A 18 -6.10 7.59 -11.39
N ARG A 19 -5.61 6.35 -11.21
CA ARG A 19 -5.53 5.68 -9.89
C ARG A 19 -4.23 5.93 -9.14
N THR A 20 -3.23 6.53 -9.76
CA THR A 20 -1.90 6.69 -9.16
C THR A 20 -1.41 8.14 -9.22
N ASN A 21 -0.35 8.42 -8.48
CA ASN A 21 0.37 9.70 -8.59
C ASN A 21 1.38 9.71 -9.75
N LEU A 22 1.43 8.68 -10.61
CA LEU A 22 2.40 8.60 -11.70
C LEU A 22 2.29 9.75 -12.71
N GLY A 23 1.07 10.23 -12.97
CA GLY A 23 0.83 11.38 -13.85
C GLY A 23 1.38 12.71 -13.31
N GLU A 24 1.75 12.78 -12.04
CA GLU A 24 2.30 13.98 -11.37
C GLU A 24 3.84 13.98 -11.36
N LEU A 25 4.47 12.87 -11.76
CA LEU A 25 5.92 12.76 -11.76
C LEU A 25 6.54 13.71 -12.79
N VAL A 26 7.59 14.39 -12.36
CA VAL A 26 8.40 15.26 -13.20
C VAL A 26 9.79 14.66 -13.44
N PRO A 27 10.50 15.06 -14.49
CA PRO A 27 11.87 14.59 -14.71
C PRO A 27 12.75 14.78 -13.48
N GLY A 28 13.43 13.69 -13.06
CA GLY A 28 14.27 13.66 -11.87
C GLY A 28 13.54 13.25 -10.57
N ALA A 29 12.22 13.08 -10.59
CA ALA A 29 11.49 12.55 -9.43
C ALA A 29 11.93 11.10 -9.16
N PRO A 30 12.28 10.74 -7.91
CA PRO A 30 12.63 9.38 -7.55
C PRO A 30 11.39 8.48 -7.50
N VAL A 31 11.57 7.21 -7.90
CA VAL A 31 10.55 6.16 -7.81
C VAL A 31 11.13 4.92 -7.15
N ASN A 32 10.30 4.17 -6.43
CA ASN A 32 10.66 2.86 -5.94
C ASN A 32 10.53 1.84 -7.08
N LEU A 33 11.49 0.92 -7.18
CA LEU A 33 11.47 -0.17 -8.13
C LEU A 33 11.66 -1.48 -7.40
N GLU A 34 10.78 -2.45 -7.67
CA GLU A 34 10.90 -3.80 -7.16
C GLU A 34 10.80 -4.81 -8.31
N ARG A 35 11.57 -5.88 -8.23
CA ARG A 35 11.47 -6.99 -9.18
C ARG A 35 10.34 -7.90 -8.76
N PRO A 36 9.58 -8.49 -9.70
CA PRO A 36 8.55 -9.46 -9.37
C PRO A 36 9.16 -10.65 -8.62
N LEU A 37 8.40 -11.18 -7.66
CA LEU A 37 8.80 -12.37 -6.90
C LEU A 37 9.01 -13.55 -7.86
N ALA A 38 10.20 -14.13 -7.85
CA ALA A 38 10.47 -15.32 -8.64
C ALA A 38 9.68 -16.53 -8.11
N ALA A 39 9.27 -17.43 -8.99
CA ALA A 39 8.66 -18.69 -8.60
C ALA A 39 9.63 -19.47 -7.68
N GLY A 40 9.17 -19.84 -6.47
CA GLY A 40 10.01 -20.44 -5.43
C GLY A 40 10.82 -19.43 -4.60
N GLY A 41 10.68 -18.13 -4.85
CA GLY A 41 11.27 -17.07 -4.04
C GLY A 41 10.67 -16.99 -2.64
N ARG A 42 11.38 -16.32 -1.73
CA ARG A 42 10.87 -16.08 -0.36
C ARG A 42 10.02 -14.83 -0.34
N LEU A 43 8.82 -14.96 0.21
CA LEU A 43 7.94 -13.82 0.48
C LEU A 43 8.45 -13.08 1.73
N GLY A 44 8.90 -11.84 1.57
CA GLY A 44 9.44 -11.01 2.65
C GLY A 44 8.44 -10.03 3.26
N GLY A 45 7.21 -10.02 2.78
CA GLY A 45 6.12 -9.14 3.25
C GLY A 45 4.78 -9.80 2.98
N HIS A 46 3.90 -9.11 2.26
CA HIS A 46 2.60 -9.64 1.80
C HIS A 46 2.57 -9.72 0.26
N PHE A 47 1.47 -10.21 -0.29
CA PHE A 47 1.28 -10.27 -1.74
C PHE A 47 1.03 -8.87 -2.30
N VAL A 48 2.05 -8.28 -2.91
CA VAL A 48 1.97 -7.01 -3.64
C VAL A 48 1.89 -7.32 -5.13
N GLN A 49 0.82 -6.89 -5.77
CA GLN A 49 0.53 -7.18 -7.17
C GLN A 49 0.83 -6.00 -8.10
N GLY A 50 0.98 -4.80 -7.53
CA GLY A 50 1.04 -3.53 -8.27
C GLY A 50 -0.36 -3.05 -8.69
N HIS A 51 -1.40 -3.54 -8.02
CA HIS A 51 -2.78 -3.13 -8.25
C HIS A 51 -3.13 -1.99 -7.29
N VAL A 52 -2.71 -0.78 -7.64
CA VAL A 52 -2.96 0.41 -6.82
C VAL A 52 -4.46 0.69 -6.72
N ASP A 53 -4.99 0.70 -5.49
CA ASP A 53 -6.39 1.02 -5.22
C ASP A 53 -6.69 2.50 -5.38
N GLY A 54 -5.75 3.33 -4.95
CA GLY A 54 -5.87 4.77 -5.05
C GLY A 54 -4.73 5.51 -4.37
N PRO A 55 -4.70 6.84 -4.52
CA PRO A 55 -3.72 7.67 -3.83
C PRO A 55 -4.14 7.97 -2.40
N ALA A 56 -3.13 8.22 -1.56
CA ALA A 56 -3.27 8.79 -0.22
C ALA A 56 -2.44 10.06 -0.09
N SER A 57 -2.73 10.88 0.90
CA SER A 57 -1.94 12.05 1.27
C SER A 57 -1.19 11.79 2.56
N VAL A 58 0.08 12.16 2.63
CA VAL A 58 0.85 12.16 3.87
C VAL A 58 0.29 13.27 4.77
N LEU A 59 -0.28 12.91 5.91
CA LEU A 59 -0.86 13.86 6.87
C LEU A 59 0.18 14.41 7.86
N ASP A 60 1.06 13.52 8.34
CA ASP A 60 2.00 13.86 9.39
C ASP A 60 3.21 12.94 9.35
N VAL A 61 4.37 13.47 9.69
CA VAL A 61 5.64 12.75 9.73
C VAL A 61 6.32 13.04 11.07
N ARG A 62 6.22 12.09 12.02
CA ARG A 62 6.81 12.22 13.36
C ARG A 62 8.11 11.45 13.46
N ARG A 63 9.17 12.14 13.80
CA ARG A 63 10.49 11.55 14.01
C ARG A 63 10.73 11.34 15.51
N ASP A 64 11.11 10.11 15.87
CA ASP A 64 11.51 9.73 17.23
C ASP A 64 12.84 8.97 17.15
N GLY A 65 13.93 9.67 17.40
CA GLY A 65 15.27 9.15 17.18
C GLY A 65 15.51 8.76 15.72
N GLN A 66 15.73 7.47 15.47
CA GLN A 66 15.93 6.92 14.12
C GLN A 66 14.64 6.40 13.47
N TRP A 67 13.54 6.37 14.21
CA TRP A 67 12.26 5.89 13.75
C TRP A 67 11.39 7.02 13.23
N VAL A 68 10.51 6.70 12.29
CA VAL A 68 9.52 7.65 11.78
C VAL A 68 8.15 7.01 11.81
N THR A 69 7.19 7.67 12.44
CA THR A 69 5.77 7.34 12.27
C THR A 69 5.21 8.26 11.20
N MET A 70 4.66 7.67 10.15
CA MET A 70 4.03 8.41 9.06
C MET A 70 2.53 8.12 9.04
N TRP A 71 1.73 9.18 8.97
CA TRP A 71 0.29 9.12 8.88
C TRP A 71 -0.17 9.45 7.48
N PHE A 72 -1.17 8.71 7.00
CA PHE A 72 -1.76 8.87 5.68
C PHE A 72 -3.25 9.05 5.78
N GLU A 73 -3.80 9.92 4.94
CA GLU A 73 -5.23 10.06 4.71
C GLU A 73 -5.61 9.27 3.46
N VAL A 74 -6.60 8.41 3.59
CA VAL A 74 -7.15 7.57 2.52
C VAL A 74 -8.63 7.86 2.31
N SER A 75 -9.16 7.49 1.15
CA SER A 75 -10.60 7.53 0.92
C SER A 75 -11.35 6.60 1.89
N GLY A 76 -12.60 6.93 2.20
CA GLY A 76 -13.45 6.09 3.05
C GLY A 76 -13.69 4.68 2.52
N ASP A 77 -13.48 4.45 1.22
CA ASP A 77 -13.63 3.15 0.59
C ASP A 77 -12.44 2.21 0.86
N LEU A 78 -11.23 2.78 1.07
CA LEU A 78 -10.02 2.01 1.37
C LEU A 78 -9.86 1.73 2.87
N ALA A 79 -10.28 2.65 3.73
CA ALA A 79 -10.09 2.51 5.18
C ALA A 79 -10.63 1.18 5.76
N PRO A 80 -11.79 0.62 5.33
CA PRO A 80 -12.29 -0.66 5.83
C PRO A 80 -11.42 -1.87 5.51
N GLN A 81 -10.50 -1.75 4.53
CA GLN A 81 -9.58 -2.83 4.15
C GLN A 81 -8.28 -2.79 4.96
N LEU A 82 -8.06 -1.72 5.71
CA LEU A 82 -6.88 -1.54 6.56
C LEU A 82 -7.21 -1.98 7.99
N VAL A 83 -6.34 -2.82 8.55
CA VAL A 83 -6.48 -3.29 9.94
C VAL A 83 -5.16 -3.09 10.69
N SER A 84 -5.23 -2.75 11.97
CA SER A 84 -4.03 -2.67 12.83
C SER A 84 -3.28 -4.00 12.80
N LYS A 85 -1.97 -3.96 12.61
CA LYS A 85 -1.06 -5.10 12.40
C LYS A 85 -1.23 -5.80 11.05
N GLY A 86 -2.13 -5.34 10.20
CA GLY A 86 -2.23 -5.79 8.81
C GLY A 86 -1.13 -5.23 7.93
N SER A 87 -1.12 -5.65 6.67
CA SER A 87 -0.17 -5.20 5.66
C SER A 87 -0.80 -4.16 4.74
N VAL A 88 0.03 -3.27 4.20
CA VAL A 88 -0.31 -2.29 3.17
C VAL A 88 0.93 -2.00 2.33
N ALA A 89 0.79 -1.81 1.04
CA ALA A 89 1.86 -1.26 0.22
C ALA A 89 1.67 0.25 0.05
N VAL A 90 2.72 1.03 0.34
CA VAL A 90 2.78 2.48 0.16
C VAL A 90 3.91 2.82 -0.81
N ASP A 91 3.59 3.42 -1.95
CA ASP A 91 4.53 3.60 -3.07
C ASP A 91 5.30 2.30 -3.41
N GLY A 92 4.61 1.14 -3.36
CA GLY A 92 5.17 -0.20 -3.61
C GLY A 92 5.97 -0.80 -2.44
N VAL A 93 6.09 -0.12 -1.31
CA VAL A 93 6.81 -0.62 -0.13
C VAL A 93 5.84 -1.36 0.79
N SER A 94 6.08 -2.65 1.05
CA SER A 94 5.30 -3.47 1.98
C SER A 94 5.56 -3.03 3.43
N LEU A 95 4.50 -2.60 4.12
CA LEU A 95 4.58 -2.04 5.47
C LEU A 95 3.52 -2.64 6.39
N THR A 96 3.75 -2.53 7.69
CA THR A 96 2.78 -2.91 8.72
C THR A 96 1.99 -1.69 9.18
N VAL A 97 0.67 -1.80 9.17
CA VAL A 97 -0.24 -0.81 9.72
C VAL A 97 -0.15 -0.80 11.24
N VAL A 98 0.08 0.37 11.84
CA VAL A 98 0.14 0.52 13.31
C VAL A 98 -1.22 0.90 13.86
N GLU A 99 -1.76 2.01 13.41
CA GLU A 99 -3.06 2.53 13.82
C GLU A 99 -3.95 2.78 12.62
N VAL A 100 -5.27 2.59 12.79
CA VAL A 100 -6.29 2.85 11.77
C VAL A 100 -7.44 3.60 12.42
N SER A 101 -8.01 4.54 11.68
CA SER A 101 -9.28 5.20 11.97
C SER A 101 -10.11 5.31 10.69
N GLU A 102 -11.25 6.00 10.72
CA GLU A 102 -12.21 6.05 9.61
C GLU A 102 -11.63 6.48 8.25
N THR A 103 -10.65 7.36 8.24
CA THR A 103 -10.07 7.92 7.00
C THR A 103 -8.56 7.99 7.02
N ARG A 104 -7.90 7.42 8.01
CA ARG A 104 -6.44 7.52 8.13
C ARG A 104 -5.82 6.30 8.78
N PHE A 105 -4.59 6.04 8.42
CA PHE A 105 -3.77 5.02 9.07
C PHE A 105 -2.34 5.51 9.27
N SER A 106 -1.59 4.79 10.09
CA SER A 106 -0.17 5.08 10.30
C SER A 106 0.69 3.84 10.11
N VAL A 107 1.94 4.08 9.77
CA VAL A 107 3.00 3.07 9.71
C VAL A 107 4.22 3.54 10.49
N ALA A 108 5.03 2.59 10.98
CA ALA A 108 6.33 2.88 11.57
C ALA A 108 7.44 2.47 10.59
N LEU A 109 8.31 3.41 10.25
CA LEU A 109 9.39 3.23 9.29
C LEU A 109 10.72 3.08 10.03
N ILE A 110 11.43 2.01 9.70
CA ILE A 110 12.79 1.75 10.19
C ILE A 110 13.82 2.56 9.39
N PRO A 111 15.01 2.83 9.94
CA PRO A 111 16.06 3.60 9.24
C PRO A 111 16.36 3.07 7.84
N HIS A 112 16.46 1.75 7.69
CA HIS A 112 16.74 1.14 6.39
C HIS A 112 15.68 1.47 5.33
N THR A 113 14.40 1.39 5.68
CA THR A 113 13.30 1.74 4.75
C THR A 113 13.38 3.20 4.33
N LEU A 114 13.69 4.10 5.26
CA LEU A 114 13.86 5.53 4.97
C LEU A 114 15.04 5.80 4.04
N GLU A 115 16.12 5.02 4.17
CA GLU A 115 17.33 5.17 3.35
C GLU A 115 17.14 4.68 1.92
N VAL A 116 16.46 3.53 1.73
CA VAL A 116 16.43 2.84 0.43
C VAL A 116 15.15 3.07 -0.37
N THR A 117 14.19 3.83 0.17
CA THR A 117 12.91 4.12 -0.50
C THR A 117 12.62 5.62 -0.59
N THR A 118 11.65 5.97 -1.45
CA THR A 118 11.18 7.35 -1.57
C THR A 118 10.48 7.86 -0.30
N LEU A 119 10.08 6.98 0.62
CA LEU A 119 9.40 7.37 1.87
C LEU A 119 10.30 8.22 2.77
N GLY A 120 11.63 8.07 2.67
CA GLY A 120 12.57 8.88 3.43
C GLY A 120 12.56 10.38 3.12
N VAL A 121 12.09 10.74 1.92
CA VAL A 121 12.01 12.14 1.44
C VAL A 121 10.57 12.65 1.29
N ARG A 122 9.56 11.84 1.64
CA ARG A 122 8.16 12.27 1.64
C ARG A 122 7.90 13.21 2.82
N GLU A 123 7.19 14.29 2.55
CA GLU A 123 6.79 15.28 3.52
C GLU A 123 5.26 15.37 3.61
N THR A 124 4.75 16.04 4.63
CA THR A 124 3.32 16.33 4.77
C THR A 124 2.77 17.01 3.52
N GLY A 125 1.64 16.52 3.03
CA GLY A 125 1.01 16.93 1.77
C GLY A 125 1.47 16.15 0.55
N ALA A 126 2.54 15.34 0.62
CA ALA A 126 2.94 14.49 -0.49
C ALA A 126 1.87 13.43 -0.79
N ARG A 127 1.68 13.11 -2.08
CA ARG A 127 0.81 12.02 -2.52
C ARG A 127 1.62 10.74 -2.69
N VAL A 128 1.04 9.64 -2.25
CA VAL A 128 1.58 8.28 -2.35
C VAL A 128 0.53 7.34 -2.93
N ASN A 129 0.95 6.25 -3.53
CA ASN A 129 0.07 5.19 -4.01
C ASN A 129 -0.17 4.17 -2.91
N ILE A 130 -1.42 3.73 -2.74
CA ILE A 130 -1.81 2.70 -1.78
C ILE A 130 -2.30 1.47 -2.53
N GLU A 131 -1.81 0.32 -2.11
CA GLU A 131 -2.35 -0.99 -2.45
C GLU A 131 -2.63 -1.73 -1.14
N THR A 132 -3.88 -2.09 -0.90
CA THR A 132 -4.29 -2.84 0.28
C THR A 132 -3.97 -4.32 0.12
N ASP A 133 -3.97 -5.08 1.20
CA ASP A 133 -3.74 -6.52 1.11
C ASP A 133 -4.93 -7.19 0.41
N ILE A 134 -4.69 -7.87 -0.71
CA ILE A 134 -5.72 -8.56 -1.51
C ILE A 134 -6.59 -9.50 -0.65
N LEU A 135 -6.05 -10.07 0.44
CA LEU A 135 -6.82 -10.91 1.35
C LEU A 135 -7.88 -10.09 2.08
N ALA A 136 -7.60 -8.83 2.44
CA ALA A 136 -8.58 -7.95 3.08
C ALA A 136 -9.74 -7.63 2.13
N GLU A 137 -9.47 -7.41 0.84
CA GLU A 137 -10.50 -7.19 -0.18
C GLU A 137 -11.44 -8.39 -0.33
N TYR A 138 -10.87 -9.60 -0.41
CA TYR A 138 -11.70 -10.82 -0.48
C TYR A 138 -12.53 -11.03 0.77
N VAL A 139 -11.97 -10.80 1.96
CA VAL A 139 -12.70 -10.89 3.23
C VAL A 139 -13.83 -9.85 3.26
N GLN A 140 -13.55 -8.60 2.90
CA GLN A 140 -14.56 -7.55 2.82
C GLN A 140 -15.69 -7.93 1.87
N LYS A 141 -15.39 -8.42 0.68
CA LYS A 141 -16.38 -8.85 -0.31
C LYS A 141 -17.27 -9.98 0.20
N LEU A 142 -16.70 -10.95 0.92
CA LEU A 142 -17.45 -12.07 1.50
C LEU A 142 -18.37 -11.61 2.63
N VAL A 143 -17.91 -10.70 3.49
CA VAL A 143 -18.70 -10.18 4.61
C VAL A 143 -19.83 -9.27 4.13
N VAL A 144 -19.53 -8.31 3.27
CA VAL A 144 -20.51 -7.34 2.75
C VAL A 144 -21.47 -7.99 1.76
N GLY A 145 -21.00 -8.98 0.99
CA GLY A 145 -21.81 -9.73 0.03
C GLY A 145 -22.78 -10.73 0.65
N GLY A 146 -22.82 -10.84 2.00
CA GLY A 146 -23.72 -11.77 2.69
C GLY A 146 -23.36 -13.25 2.50
N ALA A 147 -22.17 -13.57 2.01
CA ALA A 147 -21.70 -14.92 1.76
C ALA A 147 -21.26 -15.67 3.04
N VAL A 148 -21.35 -15.04 4.21
CA VAL A 148 -21.24 -15.76 5.48
C VAL A 148 -22.56 -16.51 5.68
N VAL A 149 -22.64 -17.68 5.07
CA VAL A 149 -23.72 -18.64 5.33
C VAL A 149 -23.68 -18.95 6.82
N GLY A 150 -24.77 -18.59 7.52
CA GLY A 150 -24.91 -18.93 8.92
C GLY A 150 -24.69 -20.44 9.08
N VAL A 151 -23.75 -20.83 9.89
CA VAL A 151 -23.67 -22.20 10.40
C VAL A 151 -24.97 -22.39 11.18
N ALA A 152 -25.96 -23.02 10.53
CA ALA A 152 -27.16 -23.44 11.21
C ALA A 152 -26.70 -24.39 12.33
N GLY A 153 -26.80 -23.91 13.56
CA GLY A 153 -26.58 -24.75 14.74
C GLY A 153 -27.59 -25.87 14.73
N GLY A 154 -27.18 -27.06 14.29
CA GLY A 154 -27.90 -28.30 14.53
C GLY A 154 -27.83 -28.53 16.05
N GLY A 155 -28.89 -28.16 16.78
CA GLY A 155 -29.08 -28.62 18.12
C GLY A 155 -29.33 -30.15 18.11
N PRO A 156 -28.80 -30.87 19.09
CA PRO A 156 -29.12 -32.28 19.24
C PRO A 156 -30.58 -32.43 19.66
N GLU A 157 -31.31 -33.36 18.98
CA GLU A 157 -32.55 -33.95 19.46
C GLU A 157 -32.23 -34.91 20.65
#